data_e394193687d080c62838f607e51d5e46
#
_entry.id   e394193687d080c62838f607e51d5e46
#
_cell.length_a   1.000
_cell.length_b   1.000
_cell.length_c   1.000
_cell.angle_alpha   90.00
_cell.angle_beta   90.00
_cell.angle_gamma   90.00
#
_symmetry.space_group_name_H-M   'P 1'
#
loop_
_entity.id
_entity.type
_entity.pdbx_description
1 polymer ?
#
loop_
_entity_poly.entity_id
_entity_poly.type
_entity_poly.pdbx_seq_one_letter_code
_entity_poly.pdbx_strand_id
1 'polypeptide(L)'
;MYLSAAFRVFFNPTFRYVREIVGASDAMLEFETEIDGILVNGVDIIRWNDAGQIVDFKVMVRPLKAINLIHQKMAAMLQSGQ
;
A
#
# COMPACT_ATOMS: atom_id res chain seq x y z
N MET A 1 -1.17 -11.97 8.25
CA MET A 1 -2.57 -12.06 7.88
C MET A 1 -3.11 -10.77 7.30
N TYR A 2 -3.11 -9.71 8.08
CA TYR A 2 -3.58 -8.42 7.59
C TYR A 2 -2.74 -7.92 6.41
N LEU A 3 -1.42 -8.04 6.51
CA LEU A 3 -0.51 -7.64 5.43
C LEU A 3 -0.72 -8.48 4.18
N SER A 4 -1.00 -9.79 4.32
CA SER A 4 -1.26 -10.65 3.17
C SER A 4 -2.52 -10.22 2.42
N ALA A 5 -3.57 -9.83 3.15
CA ALA A 5 -4.78 -9.33 2.53
C ALA A 5 -4.52 -8.01 1.79
N ALA A 6 -3.73 -7.11 2.40
CA ALA A 6 -3.36 -5.85 1.77
C ALA A 6 -2.59 -6.10 0.48
N PHE A 7 -1.61 -7.00 0.47
CA PHE A 7 -0.87 -7.34 -0.72
C PHE A 7 -1.76 -7.83 -1.85
N ARG A 8 -2.71 -8.72 -1.53
CA ARG A 8 -3.61 -9.24 -2.55
C ARG A 8 -4.50 -8.17 -3.17
N VAL A 9 -4.90 -7.18 -2.39
CA VAL A 9 -5.73 -6.08 -2.89
C VAL A 9 -4.92 -5.12 -3.74
N PHE A 10 -3.72 -4.75 -3.28
CA PHE A 10 -2.88 -3.75 -3.96
C PHE A 10 -2.12 -4.31 -5.14
N PHE A 11 -1.53 -5.51 -5.02
CA PHE A 11 -0.66 -6.07 -6.06
C PHE A 11 -1.47 -6.87 -7.09
N ASN A 12 -2.40 -6.19 -7.74
CA ASN A 12 -3.11 -6.72 -8.89
C ASN A 12 -2.34 -6.31 -10.17
N PRO A 13 -2.74 -6.79 -11.36
CA PRO A 13 -2.02 -6.48 -12.59
C PRO A 13 -1.91 -5.00 -12.95
N THR A 14 -2.75 -4.15 -12.35
CA THR A 14 -2.71 -2.70 -12.62
C THR A 14 -1.77 -1.96 -11.69
N PHE A 15 -1.20 -2.62 -10.68
CA PHE A 15 -0.29 -1.98 -9.71
C PHE A 15 0.98 -1.51 -10.42
N ARG A 16 1.39 -0.27 -10.13
CA ARG A 16 2.65 0.28 -10.63
C ARG A 16 3.15 1.37 -9.69
N TYR A 17 4.46 1.50 -9.61
CA TYR A 17 5.08 2.67 -8.97
C TYR A 17 5.18 3.79 -10.01
N VAL A 18 4.76 4.99 -9.63
CA VAL A 18 4.77 6.15 -10.52
C VAL A 18 5.81 7.19 -10.13
N ARG A 19 6.37 7.09 -8.93
CA ARG A 19 7.41 8.00 -8.46
C ARG A 19 8.19 7.36 -7.33
N GLU A 20 9.51 7.55 -7.34
CA GLU A 20 10.40 7.09 -6.28
C GLU A 20 11.34 8.22 -5.89
N ILE A 21 11.39 8.52 -4.59
CA ILE A 21 12.31 9.51 -4.03
C ILE A 21 13.07 8.81 -2.92
N VAL A 22 14.39 8.75 -3.04
CA VAL A 22 15.22 8.04 -2.07
C VAL A 22 16.20 9.01 -1.45
N GLY A 23 16.17 9.13 -0.14
CA GLY A 23 17.11 9.93 0.64
C GLY A 23 18.21 9.07 1.26
N ALA A 24 18.98 9.66 2.17
CA ALA A 24 20.07 8.97 2.82
C ALA A 24 19.60 7.81 3.70
N SER A 25 18.45 7.98 4.39
CA SER A 25 17.94 6.98 5.31
C SER A 25 16.42 6.84 5.24
N ASP A 26 15.82 7.36 4.17
CA ASP A 26 14.37 7.25 3.95
C ASP A 26 14.05 7.16 2.47
N ALA A 27 12.84 6.72 2.17
CA ALA A 27 12.37 6.62 0.80
C ALA A 27 10.88 6.91 0.77
N MET A 28 10.42 7.46 -0.36
CA MET A 28 9.02 7.72 -0.62
C MET A 28 8.68 7.09 -1.96
N LEU A 29 7.75 6.15 -1.96
CA LEU A 29 7.37 5.38 -3.14
C LEU A 29 5.89 5.62 -3.43
N GLU A 30 5.61 6.36 -4.48
CA GLU A 30 4.24 6.60 -4.89
C GLU A 30 3.78 5.51 -5.84
N PHE A 31 2.60 4.96 -5.61
CA PHE A 31 2.05 3.89 -6.44
C PHE A 31 0.64 4.22 -6.90
N GLU A 32 0.22 3.56 -7.95
CA GLU A 32 -1.16 3.57 -8.43
C GLU A 32 -1.59 2.16 -8.75
N THR A 33 -2.86 1.89 -8.47
CA THR A 33 -3.49 0.63 -8.83
C THR A 33 -4.98 0.89 -9.06
N GLU A 34 -5.64 -0.03 -9.75
CA GLU A 34 -7.08 0.06 -9.97
C GLU A 34 -7.77 -1.09 -9.28
N ILE A 35 -8.80 -0.79 -8.49
CA ILE A 35 -9.57 -1.79 -7.76
C ILE A 35 -11.03 -1.52 -8.03
N ASP A 36 -11.71 -2.47 -8.68
CA ASP A 36 -13.13 -2.36 -9.03
C ASP A 36 -13.46 -1.05 -9.76
N GLY A 37 -12.60 -0.66 -10.70
CA GLY A 37 -12.79 0.55 -11.50
C GLY A 37 -12.43 1.84 -10.79
N ILE A 38 -11.94 1.79 -9.56
CA ILE A 38 -11.52 2.96 -8.80
C ILE A 38 -10.01 3.07 -8.86
N LEU A 39 -9.51 4.21 -9.35
CA LEU A 39 -8.08 4.48 -9.32
C LEU A 39 -7.65 4.80 -7.89
N VAL A 40 -6.70 4.02 -7.38
CA VAL A 40 -6.14 4.19 -6.06
C VAL A 40 -4.74 4.76 -6.21
N ASN A 41 -4.46 5.86 -5.51
CA ASN A 41 -3.14 6.46 -5.48
C ASN A 41 -2.67 6.49 -4.04
N GLY A 42 -1.46 6.02 -3.80
CA GLY A 42 -0.91 5.97 -2.46
C GLY A 42 0.57 6.24 -2.45
N VAL A 43 1.11 6.38 -1.25
CA VAL A 43 2.53 6.59 -1.04
C VAL A 43 2.98 5.79 0.18
N ASP A 44 4.09 5.08 0.02
CA ASP A 44 4.81 4.41 1.10
C ASP A 44 5.96 5.31 1.53
N ILE A 45 6.01 5.66 2.80
CA ILE A 45 7.11 6.45 3.36
C ILE A 45 7.84 5.54 4.34
N ILE A 46 9.10 5.25 4.03
CA ILE A 46 9.90 4.26 4.76
C ILE A 46 11.14 4.94 5.29
N ARG A 47 11.48 4.66 6.54
CA ARG A 47 12.74 5.12 7.13
C ARG A 47 13.46 3.94 7.76
N TRP A 48 14.77 3.90 7.60
CA TRP A 48 15.61 2.84 8.16
C TRP A 48 16.74 3.42 8.98
N ASN A 49 17.33 2.59 9.83
CA ASN A 49 18.49 2.96 10.65
C ASN A 49 19.80 2.59 9.95
N ASP A 50 20.92 2.85 10.61
CA ASP A 50 22.25 2.58 10.06
C ASP A 50 22.48 1.08 9.82
N ALA A 51 21.76 0.21 10.51
CA ALA A 51 21.85 -1.23 10.30
C ALA A 51 21.00 -1.72 9.14
N GLY A 52 20.30 -0.82 8.43
CA GLY A 52 19.44 -1.18 7.32
C GLY A 52 18.08 -1.72 7.75
N GLN A 53 17.71 -1.58 9.01
CA GLN A 53 16.43 -2.03 9.53
C GLN A 53 15.39 -0.93 9.39
N ILE A 54 14.19 -1.31 8.96
CA ILE A 54 13.08 -0.35 8.85
C ILE A 54 12.61 0.00 10.26
N VAL A 55 12.63 1.30 10.58
CA VAL A 55 12.24 1.82 11.89
C VAL A 55 10.96 2.63 11.82
N ASP A 56 10.50 2.98 10.63
CA ASP A 56 9.24 3.71 10.45
C ASP A 56 8.66 3.35 9.08
N PHE A 57 7.36 3.09 9.04
CA PHE A 57 6.66 2.77 7.81
C PHE A 57 5.28 3.43 7.87
N LYS A 58 5.01 4.29 6.89
CA LYS A 58 3.76 5.03 6.84
C LYS A 58 3.18 4.91 5.43
N VAL A 59 1.88 4.68 5.34
CA VAL A 59 1.17 4.59 4.07
C VAL A 59 0.05 5.60 4.06
N MET A 60 -0.04 6.39 3.00
CA MET A 60 -1.15 7.29 2.77
C MET A 60 -1.81 6.93 1.44
N VAL A 61 -3.12 6.91 1.42
CA VAL A 61 -3.90 6.46 0.26
C VAL A 61 -5.05 7.42 0.02
N ARG A 62 -5.34 7.65 -1.22
CA ARG A 62 -6.49 8.46 -1.65
C ARG A 62 -7.19 7.82 -2.86
N PRO A 63 -8.43 8.12 -3.17
CA PRO A 63 -9.38 8.94 -2.41
C PRO A 63 -10.05 8.15 -1.29
N LEU A 64 -10.90 8.80 -0.52
CA LEU A 64 -11.58 8.15 0.60
C LEU A 64 -12.38 6.93 0.18
N LYS A 65 -13.06 6.98 -0.97
CA LYS A 65 -13.83 5.85 -1.46
C LYS A 65 -12.95 4.63 -1.74
N ALA A 66 -11.69 4.85 -2.13
CA ALA A 66 -10.74 3.77 -2.31
C ALA A 66 -10.36 3.14 -0.97
N ILE A 67 -10.18 3.95 0.05
CA ILE A 67 -9.87 3.46 1.40
C ILE A 67 -11.01 2.57 1.91
N ASN A 68 -12.24 3.01 1.74
CA ASN A 68 -13.40 2.23 2.16
C ASN A 68 -13.51 0.92 1.38
N LEU A 69 -13.26 0.94 0.09
CA LEU A 69 -13.29 -0.25 -0.75
C LEU A 69 -12.21 -1.25 -0.34
N ILE A 70 -10.99 -0.76 -0.12
CA ILE A 70 -9.87 -1.60 0.31
C ILE A 70 -10.19 -2.25 1.64
N HIS A 71 -10.73 -1.48 2.57
CA HIS A 71 -11.09 -1.99 3.89
C HIS A 71 -12.13 -3.10 3.78
N GLN A 72 -13.16 -2.91 2.97
CA GLN A 72 -14.18 -3.92 2.74
C GLN A 72 -13.60 -5.19 2.12
N LYS A 73 -12.72 -5.06 1.13
CA LYS A 73 -12.10 -6.21 0.47
C LYS A 73 -11.20 -6.97 1.42
N MET A 74 -10.42 -6.26 2.23
CA MET A 74 -9.55 -6.90 3.20
C MET A 74 -10.35 -7.65 4.26
N ALA A 75 -11.43 -7.06 4.74
CA ALA A 75 -12.31 -7.70 5.70
C ALA A 75 -12.94 -8.97 5.12
N ALA A 76 -13.42 -8.91 3.87
CA ALA A 76 -14.00 -10.07 3.21
C ALA A 76 -12.97 -11.18 3.02
N MET A 77 -11.73 -10.85 2.64
CA MET A 77 -10.67 -11.83 2.48
C MET A 77 -10.29 -12.49 3.80
N LEU A 78 -10.22 -11.71 4.88
CA LEU A 78 -9.89 -12.24 6.19
C LEU A 78 -10.99 -13.15 6.72
N GLN A 79 -12.26 -12.81 6.45
CA GLN A 79 -13.39 -13.65 6.84
C GLN A 79 -13.41 -14.96 6.05
N SER A 80 -13.19 -14.91 4.75
CA SER A 80 -13.22 -16.11 3.92
C SER A 80 -11.99 -16.99 4.10
N GLY A 81 -10.92 -16.46 4.66
CA GLY A 81 -9.70 -17.20 4.94
C GLY A 81 -9.77 -18.03 6.21
N GLN A 82 -10.89 -17.99 6.89
CA GLN A 82 -11.10 -18.80 8.09
C GLN A 82 -11.81 -20.09 7.72
#